data_43fe7a04f78e7c71bee4291d3e9da23e
#
_entry.id   43fe7a04f78e7c71bee4291d3e9da23e
#
_cell.length_a   1.000
_cell.length_b   1.000
_cell.length_c   1.000
_cell.angle_alpha   90.00
_cell.angle_beta   90.00
_cell.angle_gamma   90.00
#
_symmetry.space_group_name_H-M   'P 1'
#
loop_
_entity.id
_entity.type
_entity.pdbx_description
1 polymer ?
#
loop_
_entity_poly.entity_id
_entity_poly.type
_entity_poly.pdbx_seq_one_letter_code
_entity_poly.pdbx_strand_id
1 'polypeptide(L)'
;MKILLAIDGSPPSEAAIEEVRGRPWPTPSTVRILSVIQPYVPPATEIALAGATLQEIRERQATEADQLVKQAGERITLPGRLSVETAIAEGDPRTAIVDAADEWQADLIVVGSHGRTGLKRLMLGSVAQSVVAHAHCSVEVVRHRAAPHT
;
A
#
# COMPACT_ATOMS: atom_id res chain seq x y z
N MET A 1 -16.38 4.22 9.97
CA MET A 1 -15.28 4.91 9.30
C MET A 1 -14.63 3.97 8.29
N LYS A 2 -14.36 4.43 7.08
CA LYS A 2 -13.70 3.65 6.01
C LYS A 2 -12.25 4.12 5.85
N ILE A 3 -11.29 3.23 6.10
CA ILE A 3 -9.87 3.51 6.06
C ILE A 3 -9.23 2.73 4.90
N LEU A 4 -8.66 3.41 3.93
CA LEU A 4 -7.88 2.80 2.85
C LEU A 4 -6.40 2.80 3.24
N LEU A 5 -5.84 1.62 3.46
CA LEU A 5 -4.42 1.43 3.76
C LEU A 5 -3.70 0.94 2.50
N ALA A 6 -2.87 1.79 1.89
CA ALA A 6 -2.08 1.41 0.73
C ALA A 6 -0.69 0.91 1.14
N ILE A 7 -0.33 -0.28 0.68
CA ILE A 7 0.91 -0.97 1.04
C ILE A 7 1.68 -1.45 -0.19
N ASP A 8 3.00 -1.48 -0.07
CA ASP A 8 3.92 -1.94 -1.13
C ASP A 8 5.05 -2.86 -0.62
N GLY A 9 5.00 -3.23 0.67
CA GLY A 9 6.01 -4.06 1.32
C GLY A 9 7.30 -3.33 1.72
N SER A 10 7.37 -2.00 1.56
CA SER A 10 8.49 -1.19 2.04
C SER A 10 8.45 -0.99 3.56
N PRO A 11 9.58 -0.63 4.23
CA PRO A 11 9.57 -0.32 5.66
C PRO A 11 8.58 0.76 6.08
N PRO A 12 8.37 1.88 5.35
CA PRO A 12 7.31 2.83 5.67
C PRO A 12 5.89 2.25 5.54
N SER A 13 5.67 1.36 4.58
CA SER A 13 4.40 0.61 4.44
C SER A 13 4.17 -0.31 5.64
N GLU A 14 5.20 -0.99 6.13
CA GLU A 14 5.12 -1.79 7.35
C GLU A 14 4.79 -0.93 8.59
N ALA A 15 5.38 0.26 8.70
CA ALA A 15 5.06 1.21 9.76
C ALA A 15 3.58 1.67 9.66
N ALA A 16 3.04 1.84 8.46
CA ALA A 16 1.63 2.18 8.25
C ALA A 16 0.69 1.06 8.70
N ILE A 17 1.05 -0.21 8.47
CA ILE A 17 0.30 -1.36 8.98
C ILE A 17 0.25 -1.33 10.52
N GLU A 18 1.39 -1.13 11.18
CA GLU A 18 1.46 -1.08 12.65
C GLU A 18 0.70 0.13 13.24
N GLU A 19 0.72 1.27 12.55
CA GLU A 19 -0.07 2.46 12.94
C GLU A 19 -1.56 2.16 12.91
N VAL A 20 -2.06 1.58 11.83
CA VAL A 20 -3.47 1.19 11.70
C VAL A 20 -3.85 0.13 12.74
N ARG A 21 -2.99 -0.87 12.95
CA ARG A 21 -3.22 -1.93 13.93
C ARG A 21 -3.30 -1.42 15.37
N GLY A 22 -2.44 -0.46 15.73
CA GLY A 22 -2.32 0.02 17.12
C GLY A 22 -3.35 1.06 17.54
N ARG A 23 -4.07 1.65 16.58
CA ARG A 23 -4.97 2.78 16.86
C ARG A 23 -6.38 2.31 17.29
N PRO A 24 -7.00 2.96 18.27
CA PRO A 24 -8.40 2.73 18.63
C PRO A 24 -9.35 3.42 17.64
N TRP A 25 -9.77 2.69 16.62
CA TRP A 25 -10.70 3.20 15.62
C TRP A 25 -12.14 3.24 16.16
N PRO A 26 -12.97 4.21 15.72
CA PRO A 26 -14.38 4.24 16.07
C PRO A 26 -15.12 3.01 15.53
N THR A 27 -16.10 2.53 16.26
CA THR A 27 -16.91 1.37 15.84
C THR A 27 -18.24 1.85 15.27
N PRO A 28 -18.67 1.39 14.09
CA PRO A 28 -17.99 0.45 13.20
C PRO A 28 -16.93 1.11 12.31
N SER A 29 -15.81 0.41 12.08
CA SER A 29 -14.80 0.83 11.11
C SER A 29 -14.40 -0.35 10.22
N THR A 30 -14.07 -0.05 8.97
CA THR A 30 -13.58 -1.00 7.98
C THR A 30 -12.24 -0.51 7.44
N VAL A 31 -11.25 -1.37 7.43
CA VAL A 31 -9.97 -1.15 6.77
C VAL A 31 -9.94 -1.94 5.47
N ARG A 32 -9.74 -1.25 4.35
CA ARG A 32 -9.43 -1.88 3.07
C ARG A 32 -7.94 -1.74 2.82
N ILE A 33 -7.25 -2.88 2.71
CA ILE A 33 -5.83 -2.96 2.43
C ILE A 33 -5.66 -3.07 0.92
N LEU A 34 -4.98 -2.10 0.32
CA LEU A 34 -4.75 -2.00 -1.12
C LEU A 34 -3.27 -2.19 -1.45
N SER A 35 -2.97 -3.07 -2.39
CA SER A 35 -1.69 -3.11 -3.09
C SER A 35 -1.89 -2.77 -4.56
N VAL A 36 -1.01 -1.93 -5.11
CA VAL A 36 -1.06 -1.53 -6.53
C VAL A 36 0.09 -2.20 -7.27
N ILE A 37 -0.26 -3.01 -8.27
CA ILE A 37 0.69 -3.62 -9.19
C ILE A 37 1.02 -2.60 -10.28
N GLN A 38 2.26 -2.11 -10.31
CA GLN A 38 2.76 -1.34 -11.44
C GLN A 38 3.08 -2.30 -12.59
N PRO A 39 2.47 -2.11 -13.78
CA PRO A 39 2.81 -2.92 -14.93
C PRO A 39 4.29 -2.69 -15.29
N TYR A 40 5.13 -3.64 -14.96
CA TYR A 40 6.52 -3.65 -15.42
C TYR A 40 6.62 -4.52 -16.65
N VAL A 41 7.02 -3.92 -17.76
CA VAL A 41 7.37 -4.64 -18.98
C VAL A 41 8.90 -4.66 -19.04
N PRO A 42 9.53 -5.79 -18.67
CA PRO A 42 10.98 -5.89 -18.75
C PRO A 42 11.44 -5.78 -20.20
N PRO A 43 12.64 -5.24 -20.44
CA PRO A 43 13.26 -5.27 -21.76
C PRO A 43 13.33 -6.70 -22.32
N ALA A 44 13.22 -6.86 -23.62
CA ALA A 44 13.25 -8.19 -24.27
C ALA A 44 14.51 -9.01 -23.90
N THR A 45 15.62 -8.33 -23.62
CA THR A 45 16.86 -8.94 -23.16
C THR A 45 16.75 -9.56 -21.77
N GLU A 46 16.01 -8.93 -20.84
CA GLU A 46 15.77 -9.49 -19.51
C GLU A 46 14.84 -10.70 -19.56
N ILE A 47 13.82 -10.64 -20.42
CA ILE A 47 12.89 -11.76 -20.63
C ILE A 47 13.66 -12.97 -21.17
N ALA A 48 14.51 -12.75 -22.16
CA ALA A 48 15.32 -13.81 -22.76
C ALA A 48 16.32 -14.43 -21.77
N LEU A 49 16.94 -13.63 -20.91
CA LEU A 49 17.91 -14.09 -19.91
C LEU A 49 17.23 -14.81 -18.73
N ALA A 50 16.04 -14.37 -18.33
CA ALA A 50 15.31 -14.97 -17.22
C ALA A 50 14.57 -16.26 -17.61
N GLY A 51 14.40 -16.55 -18.90
CA GLY A 51 13.62 -17.70 -19.38
C GLY A 51 12.11 -17.65 -19.01
N ALA A 52 11.64 -16.48 -18.57
CA ALA A 52 10.25 -16.28 -18.15
C ALA A 52 9.44 -15.55 -19.23
N THR A 53 8.17 -15.90 -19.38
CA THR A 53 7.24 -15.18 -20.23
C THR A 53 6.65 -13.95 -19.51
N LEU A 54 6.13 -12.99 -20.27
CA LEU A 54 5.38 -11.87 -19.71
C LEU A 54 4.21 -12.33 -18.82
N GLN A 55 3.57 -13.43 -19.19
CA GLN A 55 2.48 -14.02 -18.44
C GLN A 55 2.95 -14.51 -17.06
N GLU A 56 4.05 -15.24 -17.01
CA GLU A 56 4.64 -15.71 -15.76
C GLU A 56 5.06 -14.56 -14.83
N ILE A 57 5.59 -13.48 -15.39
CA ILE A 57 5.95 -12.27 -14.63
C ILE A 57 4.70 -11.63 -14.01
N ARG A 58 3.62 -11.47 -14.79
CA ARG A 58 2.35 -10.92 -14.30
C ARG A 58 1.71 -11.78 -13.22
N GLU A 59 1.71 -13.10 -13.41
CA GLU A 59 1.18 -14.06 -12.43
C GLU A 59 1.96 -13.98 -11.10
N ARG A 60 3.28 -13.87 -11.18
CA ARG A 60 4.14 -13.68 -9.99
C ARG A 60 3.81 -12.39 -9.27
N GLN A 61 3.71 -11.26 -9.98
CA GLN A 61 3.35 -9.97 -9.39
C GLN A 61 1.98 -10.01 -8.72
N ALA A 62 0.99 -10.64 -9.35
CA ALA A 62 -0.35 -10.80 -8.78
C ALA A 62 -0.32 -11.66 -7.51
N THR A 63 0.43 -12.75 -7.51
CA THR A 63 0.60 -13.63 -6.34
C THR A 63 1.29 -12.91 -5.19
N GLU A 64 2.36 -12.17 -5.46
CA GLU A 64 3.07 -11.39 -4.45
C GLU A 64 2.18 -10.30 -3.82
N ALA A 65 1.40 -9.59 -4.64
CA ALA A 65 0.46 -8.59 -4.16
C ALA A 65 -0.65 -9.19 -3.30
N ASP A 66 -1.20 -10.34 -3.71
CA ASP A 66 -2.23 -11.06 -2.96
C ASP A 66 -1.71 -11.55 -1.60
N GLN A 67 -0.51 -12.11 -1.57
CA GLN A 67 0.14 -12.52 -0.32
C GLN A 67 0.39 -11.33 0.61
N LEU A 68 0.86 -10.21 0.07
CA LEU A 68 1.14 -9.00 0.83
C LEU A 68 -0.11 -8.47 1.55
N VAL A 69 -1.23 -8.31 0.81
CA VAL A 69 -2.47 -7.80 1.41
C VAL A 69 -3.10 -8.78 2.40
N LYS A 70 -3.01 -10.09 2.15
CA LYS A 70 -3.50 -11.13 3.07
C LYS A 70 -2.72 -11.15 4.38
N GLN A 71 -1.40 -11.15 4.33
CA GLN A 71 -0.54 -11.12 5.52
C GLN A 71 -0.77 -9.86 6.35
N ALA A 72 -0.90 -8.70 5.69
CA ALA A 72 -1.25 -7.46 6.38
C ALA A 72 -2.64 -7.54 7.03
N GLY A 73 -3.61 -8.14 6.34
CA GLY A 73 -4.97 -8.35 6.84
C GLY A 73 -5.00 -9.21 8.11
N GLU A 74 -4.28 -10.32 8.12
CA GLU A 74 -4.16 -11.19 9.29
C GLU A 74 -3.58 -10.46 10.51
N ARG A 75 -2.62 -9.57 10.30
CA ARG A 75 -1.99 -8.77 11.36
C ARG A 75 -2.92 -7.68 11.93
N ILE A 76 -3.78 -7.09 11.08
CA ILE A 76 -4.69 -6.01 11.48
C ILE A 76 -5.98 -6.57 12.09
N THR A 77 -6.38 -7.77 11.71
CA THR A 77 -7.62 -8.38 12.19
C THR A 77 -7.59 -8.57 13.71
N LEU A 78 -8.36 -7.74 14.40
CA LEU A 78 -8.63 -7.86 15.83
C LEU A 78 -10.11 -8.17 16.00
N PRO A 79 -10.50 -9.32 16.58
CA PRO A 79 -11.88 -9.71 16.73
C PRO A 79 -12.72 -8.62 17.40
N GLY A 80 -13.81 -8.22 16.73
CA GLY A 80 -14.81 -7.28 17.27
C GLY A 80 -14.48 -5.79 17.19
N ARG A 81 -13.35 -5.39 16.57
CA ARG A 81 -12.95 -3.99 16.47
C ARG A 81 -12.90 -3.41 15.06
N LEU A 82 -12.42 -4.18 14.11
CA LEU A 82 -12.26 -3.75 12.72
C LEU A 82 -12.73 -4.83 11.76
N SER A 83 -13.46 -4.44 10.72
CA SER A 83 -13.63 -5.25 9.53
C SER A 83 -12.45 -5.03 8.60
N VAL A 84 -11.90 -6.09 8.03
CA VAL A 84 -10.75 -6.01 7.12
C VAL A 84 -11.14 -6.56 5.76
N GLU A 85 -10.86 -5.77 4.72
CA GLU A 85 -11.01 -6.14 3.31
C GLU A 85 -9.67 -6.02 2.62
N THR A 86 -9.44 -6.81 1.59
CA THR A 86 -8.24 -6.75 0.75
C THR A 86 -8.60 -6.41 -0.69
N ALA A 87 -7.77 -5.62 -1.34
CA ALA A 87 -7.94 -5.22 -2.73
C ALA A 87 -6.58 -5.13 -3.45
N ILE A 88 -6.60 -5.39 -4.75
CA ILE A 88 -5.46 -5.24 -5.64
C ILE A 88 -5.91 -4.38 -6.80
N ALA A 89 -5.12 -3.38 -7.15
CA ALA A 89 -5.30 -2.56 -8.34
C ALA A 89 -4.06 -2.66 -9.25
N GLU A 90 -4.24 -2.36 -10.51
CA GLU A 90 -3.14 -2.26 -11.48
C GLU A 90 -3.04 -0.83 -11.99
N GLY A 91 -1.82 -0.36 -12.20
CA GLY A 91 -1.56 0.95 -12.78
C GLY A 91 -0.51 1.76 -12.02
N ASP A 92 -0.57 3.07 -12.18
CA ASP A 92 0.28 4.00 -11.43
C ASP A 92 -0.27 4.16 -10.01
N PRO A 93 0.48 3.83 -8.96
CA PRO A 93 0.01 3.94 -7.58
C PRO A 93 -0.38 5.38 -7.18
N ARG A 94 0.20 6.41 -7.84
CA ARG A 94 -0.14 7.82 -7.59
C ARG A 94 -1.59 8.17 -7.91
N THR A 95 -2.18 7.51 -8.91
CA THR A 95 -3.57 7.67 -9.30
C THR A 95 -4.46 6.55 -8.79
N ALA A 96 -4.00 5.31 -8.86
CA ALA A 96 -4.78 4.14 -8.47
C ALA A 96 -5.24 4.17 -7.00
N ILE A 97 -4.42 4.72 -6.10
CA ILE A 97 -4.78 4.85 -4.67
C ILE A 97 -5.91 5.88 -4.50
N VAL A 98 -5.82 7.02 -5.16
CA VAL A 98 -6.84 8.08 -5.10
C VAL A 98 -8.15 7.58 -5.70
N ASP A 99 -8.10 6.96 -6.87
CA ASP A 99 -9.27 6.41 -7.55
C ASP A 99 -9.96 5.34 -6.69
N ALA A 100 -9.19 4.43 -6.10
CA ALA A 100 -9.73 3.41 -5.19
C ALA A 100 -10.36 4.00 -3.93
N ALA A 101 -9.80 5.08 -3.40
CA ALA A 101 -10.36 5.79 -2.25
C ALA A 101 -11.69 6.46 -2.61
N ASP A 102 -11.76 7.11 -3.77
CA ASP A 102 -12.95 7.79 -4.25
C ASP A 102 -14.08 6.80 -4.57
N GLU A 103 -13.78 5.73 -5.31
CA GLU A 103 -14.75 4.68 -5.64
C GLU A 103 -15.33 4.00 -4.39
N TRP A 104 -14.49 3.77 -3.40
CA TRP A 104 -14.91 3.16 -2.14
C TRP A 104 -15.48 4.16 -1.14
N GLN A 105 -15.35 5.46 -1.41
CA GLN A 105 -15.72 6.55 -0.50
C GLN A 105 -15.01 6.44 0.85
N ALA A 106 -13.70 6.35 0.80
CA ALA A 106 -12.85 6.32 1.98
C ALA A 106 -12.95 7.64 2.78
N ASP A 107 -12.94 7.54 4.09
CA ASP A 107 -12.85 8.69 5.00
C ASP A 107 -11.39 9.08 5.26
N LEU A 108 -10.49 8.11 5.17
CA LEU A 108 -9.06 8.27 5.43
C LEU A 108 -8.25 7.37 4.50
N ILE A 109 -7.18 7.93 3.93
CA ILE A 109 -6.11 7.16 3.29
C ILE A 109 -4.90 7.14 4.22
N VAL A 110 -4.33 5.96 4.45
CA VAL A 110 -3.06 5.79 5.18
C VAL A 110 -2.01 5.25 4.21
N VAL A 111 -0.89 5.94 4.11
CA VAL A 111 0.24 5.57 3.23
C VAL A 111 1.57 5.70 3.96
N GLY A 112 2.55 4.90 3.56
CA GLY A 112 3.94 5.13 3.97
C GLY A 112 4.53 6.39 3.35
N SER A 113 5.47 7.02 4.03
CA SER A 113 6.12 8.25 3.56
C SER A 113 6.98 8.07 2.32
N HIS A 114 7.46 6.85 2.06
CA HIS A 114 8.28 6.45 0.91
C HIS A 114 7.86 5.06 0.46
N GLY A 115 8.13 4.75 -0.81
CA GLY A 115 7.96 3.42 -1.37
C GLY A 115 9.28 2.62 -1.40
N ARG A 116 9.30 1.59 -2.25
CA ARG A 116 10.45 0.68 -2.43
C ARG A 116 11.72 1.37 -2.91
N THR A 117 11.64 2.52 -3.56
CA THR A 117 12.77 3.24 -4.14
C THR A 117 13.55 4.11 -3.14
N GLY A 118 13.13 4.19 -1.89
CA GLY A 118 13.88 4.73 -0.77
C GLY A 118 14.56 6.08 -1.00
N LEU A 119 13.81 7.16 -1.13
CA LEU A 119 14.36 8.51 -1.19
C LEU A 119 14.83 8.98 0.20
N LYS A 120 15.74 9.96 0.20
CA LYS A 120 16.34 10.55 1.41
C LYS A 120 15.28 10.90 2.47
N ARG A 121 15.57 10.62 3.73
CA ARG A 121 14.70 10.71 4.93
C ARG A 121 13.91 12.01 5.11
N LEU A 122 14.25 13.07 4.41
CA LEU A 122 13.67 14.42 4.59
C LEU A 122 12.54 14.75 3.61
N MET A 123 12.36 13.98 2.52
CA MET A 123 11.35 14.26 1.49
C MET A 123 10.29 13.16 1.48
N LEU A 124 9.04 13.54 1.22
CA LEU A 124 7.98 12.59 0.93
C LEU A 124 8.24 11.92 -0.43
N GLY A 125 7.94 10.63 -0.53
CA GLY A 125 7.97 9.90 -1.79
C GLY A 125 6.93 10.42 -2.77
N SER A 126 7.12 10.14 -4.06
CA SER A 126 6.24 10.64 -5.13
C SER A 126 4.79 10.18 -4.99
N VAL A 127 4.58 8.94 -4.52
CA VAL A 127 3.23 8.42 -4.27
C VAL A 127 2.55 9.15 -3.12
N ALA A 128 3.22 9.30 -1.97
CA ALA A 128 2.68 10.02 -0.82
C ALA A 128 2.36 11.49 -1.16
N GLN A 129 3.25 12.17 -1.89
CA GLN A 129 3.01 13.54 -2.35
C GLN A 129 1.78 13.64 -3.26
N SER A 130 1.65 12.72 -4.21
CA SER A 130 0.52 12.71 -5.14
C SER A 130 -0.79 12.43 -4.42
N VAL A 131 -0.81 11.47 -3.51
CA VAL A 131 -2.01 11.15 -2.72
C VAL A 131 -2.44 12.34 -1.87
N VAL A 132 -1.50 13.00 -1.16
CA VAL A 132 -1.79 14.20 -0.36
C VAL A 132 -2.36 15.34 -1.23
N ALA A 133 -1.83 15.51 -2.44
CA ALA A 133 -2.24 16.60 -3.33
C ALA A 133 -3.62 16.37 -3.99
N HIS A 134 -4.03 15.12 -4.21
CA HIS A 134 -5.19 14.80 -5.04
C HIS A 134 -6.33 14.08 -4.30
N ALA A 135 -6.12 13.56 -3.10
CA ALA A 135 -7.17 12.89 -2.35
C ALA A 135 -8.29 13.84 -1.96
N HIS A 136 -9.55 13.34 -2.04
CA HIS A 136 -10.74 14.07 -1.62
C HIS A 136 -11.12 13.80 -0.14
N CYS A 137 -10.37 12.96 0.54
CA CYS A 137 -10.54 12.65 1.97
C CYS A 137 -9.26 12.97 2.75
N SER A 138 -9.28 12.75 4.05
CA SER A 138 -8.09 12.90 4.90
C SER A 138 -6.99 11.93 4.48
N VAL A 139 -5.74 12.35 4.60
CA VAL A 139 -4.55 11.54 4.29
C VAL A 139 -3.61 11.55 5.48
N GLU A 140 -3.20 10.37 5.90
CA GLU A 140 -2.18 10.16 6.90
C GLU A 140 -0.94 9.56 6.25
N VAL A 141 0.21 10.21 6.45
CA VAL A 141 1.49 9.75 5.94
C VAL A 141 2.33 9.24 7.10
N VAL A 142 2.61 7.94 7.11
CA VAL A 142 3.36 7.30 8.19
C VAL A 142 4.83 7.20 7.84
N ARG A 143 5.70 7.67 8.75
CA ARG A 143 7.15 7.58 8.61
C ARG A 143 7.69 6.37 9.37
N HIS A 144 8.54 5.61 8.71
CA HIS A 144 9.33 4.61 9.41
C HIS A 144 10.37 5.29 10.30
N ARG A 145 10.27 5.10 11.62
CA ARG A 145 11.30 5.50 12.55
C ARG A 145 12.38 4.43 12.56
N ALA A 146 13.50 4.68 11.90
CA ALA A 146 14.68 3.85 12.14
C ALA A 146 15.02 3.90 13.62
N ALA A 147 15.30 2.73 14.22
CA ALA A 147 15.80 2.68 15.58
C ALA A 147 17.02 3.61 15.73
N PRO A 148 17.14 4.37 16.81
CA PRO A 148 18.33 5.18 17.04
C PRO A 148 19.54 4.24 17.04
N HIS A 149 20.52 4.55 16.20
CA HIS A 149 21.81 3.90 16.27
C HIS A 149 22.44 4.26 17.62
N THR A 150 22.45 3.31 18.51
CA THR A 150 23.24 3.38 19.74
C THR A 150 24.67 2.99 19.47
#